data_a94188af14990f5b9fea79d0f22157cb
#
_entry.id   a94188af14990f5b9fea79d0f22157cb
#
_cell.length_a   1.000
_cell.length_b   1.000
_cell.length_c   1.000
_cell.angle_alpha   90.00
_cell.angle_beta   90.00
_cell.angle_gamma   90.00
#
_symmetry.space_group_name_H-M   'P 1'
#
loop_
_entity.id
_entity.type
_entity.pdbx_description
1 polymer ?
#
loop_
_entity_poly.entity_id
_entity_poly.type
_entity_poly.pdbx_seq_one_letter_code
_entity_poly.pdbx_strand_id
1 'polypeptide(L)'
;GIMPENTMLAFESCMNSKDFNTDIFEFDLHITKDNKLILLHDDTLDRTTNAVEYFGYEDVKPIDHTYAELRELNFGENFQAEDGSYPYRGLRGDKIPGDLRAVLLEDVLDKLESHGKYSYIIEIKDGGENGMRGVDILYDVLKERGLLDRVIFGTFKGEVTEYVDEKHPDMLRSAGVSEVLKFYGAALLNLNLDEDSIKYSALQIPANQYRVVRLGTKKIVDYAHRYNIAVQYWTINDPDEIERLNDIGADAIISDTPDIAYKIIKE
;
A
#
# COMPACT_ATOMS: atom_id res chain seq x y z
N GLY A 1 13.50 -1.94 1.88
CA GLY A 1 13.35 -2.43 0.52
C GLY A 1 14.61 -2.22 -0.31
N ILE A 2 14.62 -2.77 -1.51
CA ILE A 2 15.79 -2.71 -2.42
C ILE A 2 16.00 -1.34 -3.08
N MET A 3 14.97 -0.49 -3.08
CA MET A 3 14.98 0.87 -3.61
C MET A 3 14.18 1.81 -2.72
N PRO A 4 14.31 3.15 -2.86
CA PRO A 4 13.51 4.10 -2.09
C PRO A 4 12.01 3.86 -2.25
N GLU A 5 11.31 3.71 -1.14
CA GLU A 5 9.86 3.43 -1.11
C GLU A 5 9.03 4.51 -1.84
N ASN A 6 7.91 4.11 -2.42
CA ASN A 6 6.94 5.00 -3.07
C ASN A 6 7.57 5.93 -4.15
N THR A 7 8.65 5.47 -4.82
CA THR A 7 9.30 6.16 -5.94
C THR A 7 9.13 5.38 -7.25
N MET A 8 9.16 6.08 -8.38
CA MET A 8 9.12 5.42 -9.69
C MET A 8 10.29 4.46 -9.87
N LEU A 9 11.46 4.78 -9.29
CA LEU A 9 12.63 3.90 -9.31
C LEU A 9 12.35 2.53 -8.66
N ALA A 10 11.61 2.49 -7.54
CA ALA A 10 11.23 1.24 -6.88
C ALA A 10 10.31 0.40 -7.77
N PHE A 11 9.31 1.01 -8.39
CA PHE A 11 8.40 0.31 -9.31
C PHE A 11 9.14 -0.22 -10.55
N GLU A 12 9.98 0.60 -11.16
CA GLU A 12 10.79 0.19 -12.34
C GLU A 12 11.76 -0.94 -11.99
N SER A 13 12.33 -0.93 -10.80
CA SER A 13 13.18 -2.01 -10.30
C SER A 13 12.42 -3.35 -10.23
N CYS A 14 11.18 -3.34 -9.73
CA CYS A 14 10.35 -4.54 -9.67
C CYS A 14 9.88 -4.99 -11.07
N MET A 15 9.38 -4.06 -11.90
CA MET A 15 8.90 -4.38 -13.25
C MET A 15 9.97 -4.99 -14.15
N ASN A 16 11.20 -4.46 -14.07
CA ASN A 16 12.30 -4.85 -14.96
C ASN A 16 13.17 -5.97 -14.37
N SER A 17 12.81 -6.52 -13.20
CA SER A 17 13.55 -7.63 -12.60
C SER A 17 13.53 -8.85 -13.54
N LYS A 18 14.70 -9.52 -13.62
CA LYS A 18 14.85 -10.81 -14.30
C LYS A 18 14.84 -11.99 -13.33
N ASP A 19 14.94 -11.68 -12.05
CA ASP A 19 15.13 -12.66 -10.99
C ASP A 19 13.80 -13.01 -10.27
N PHE A 20 12.80 -12.13 -10.39
CA PHE A 20 11.47 -12.33 -9.80
C PHE A 20 10.39 -11.62 -10.62
N ASN A 21 9.15 -12.06 -10.45
CA ASN A 21 7.96 -11.39 -10.97
C ASN A 21 7.15 -10.81 -9.82
N THR A 22 6.53 -9.65 -10.06
CA THR A 22 5.57 -9.03 -9.16
C THR A 22 4.18 -9.24 -9.71
N ASP A 23 3.27 -9.82 -8.91
CA ASP A 23 1.87 -10.04 -9.29
C ASP A 23 0.98 -8.88 -8.82
N ILE A 24 1.31 -8.29 -7.67
CA ILE A 24 0.56 -7.22 -7.01
C ILE A 24 1.52 -6.11 -6.61
N PHE A 25 1.21 -4.86 -6.95
CA PHE A 25 1.88 -3.69 -6.41
C PHE A 25 1.04 -3.08 -5.29
N GLU A 26 1.70 -2.78 -4.18
CA GLU A 26 1.11 -2.08 -3.05
C GLU A 26 1.76 -0.72 -2.90
N PHE A 27 0.94 0.32 -2.65
CA PHE A 27 1.41 1.66 -2.37
C PHE A 27 0.36 2.52 -1.66
N ASP A 28 0.87 3.57 -1.02
CA ASP A 28 0.12 4.48 -0.19
C ASP A 28 -0.05 5.84 -0.85
N LEU A 29 -1.19 6.48 -0.63
CA LEU A 29 -1.53 7.75 -1.23
C LEU A 29 -1.87 8.81 -0.18
N HIS A 30 -1.37 10.02 -0.44
CA HIS A 30 -1.80 11.26 0.22
C HIS A 30 -2.29 12.29 -0.78
N ILE A 31 -3.28 13.07 -0.37
CA ILE A 31 -3.79 14.20 -1.16
C ILE A 31 -2.94 15.44 -0.96
N THR A 32 -2.62 16.15 -2.03
CA THR A 32 -1.91 17.43 -2.02
C THR A 32 -2.86 18.62 -1.93
N LYS A 33 -2.31 19.81 -1.67
CA LYS A 33 -3.06 21.07 -1.62
C LYS A 33 -3.85 21.38 -2.89
N ASP A 34 -3.34 20.97 -4.05
CA ASP A 34 -3.97 21.15 -5.36
C ASP A 34 -4.76 19.91 -5.82
N ASN A 35 -5.18 19.05 -4.85
CA ASN A 35 -6.01 17.86 -5.07
C ASN A 35 -5.38 16.86 -6.05
N LYS A 36 -4.09 16.59 -5.91
CA LYS A 36 -3.41 15.48 -6.59
C LYS A 36 -3.16 14.36 -5.60
N LEU A 37 -3.18 13.12 -6.05
CA LEU A 37 -2.79 11.97 -5.24
C LEU A 37 -1.34 11.63 -5.53
N ILE A 38 -0.49 11.72 -4.49
CA ILE A 38 0.92 11.35 -4.56
C ILE A 38 1.21 10.12 -3.72
N LEU A 39 2.24 9.40 -4.10
CA LEU A 39 2.70 8.23 -3.36
C LEU A 39 3.55 8.64 -2.16
N LEU A 40 3.11 8.28 -0.96
CA LEU A 40 3.83 8.49 0.30
C LEU A 40 3.20 7.62 1.40
N HIS A 41 4.02 6.97 2.23
CA HIS A 41 3.53 6.14 3.34
C HIS A 41 3.18 6.94 4.59
N ASP A 42 4.09 7.81 5.04
CA ASP A 42 3.95 8.54 6.30
C ASP A 42 3.04 9.77 6.16
N ASP A 43 2.45 10.22 7.24
CA ASP A 43 1.66 11.46 7.28
C ASP A 43 2.50 12.70 6.92
N THR A 44 3.84 12.60 6.97
CA THR A 44 4.79 13.68 6.68
C THR A 44 5.88 13.24 5.70
N LEU A 45 6.47 14.19 5.02
CA LEU A 45 7.56 13.99 4.05
C LEU A 45 8.95 13.85 4.70
N ASP A 46 9.05 14.05 6.02
CA ASP A 46 10.32 14.27 6.72
C ASP A 46 11.24 13.05 6.70
N ARG A 47 10.70 11.84 6.87
CA ARG A 47 11.49 10.61 7.00
C ARG A 47 12.21 10.23 5.70
N THR A 48 11.56 10.35 4.57
CA THR A 48 12.06 9.82 3.28
C THR A 48 12.69 10.88 2.39
N THR A 49 12.38 12.17 2.63
CA THR A 49 12.77 13.26 1.74
C THR A 49 13.67 14.30 2.41
N ASN A 50 14.09 15.30 1.63
CA ASN A 50 14.74 16.50 2.13
C ASN A 50 13.77 17.65 2.46
N ALA A 51 12.50 17.36 2.75
CA ALA A 51 11.44 18.36 2.93
C ALA A 51 11.75 19.35 4.05
N VAL A 52 12.25 18.89 5.21
CA VAL A 52 12.61 19.74 6.35
C VAL A 52 13.64 20.79 5.97
N GLU A 53 14.67 20.39 5.21
CA GLU A 53 15.70 21.32 4.72
C GLU A 53 15.11 22.30 3.69
N TYR A 54 14.28 21.78 2.77
CA TYR A 54 13.74 22.56 1.66
C TYR A 54 12.73 23.61 2.11
N PHE A 55 11.79 23.25 2.98
CA PHE A 55 10.74 24.15 3.48
C PHE A 55 11.12 24.90 4.76
N GLY A 56 12.14 24.43 5.51
CA GLY A 56 12.66 25.09 6.70
C GLY A 56 11.86 24.83 7.98
N TYR A 57 11.01 23.78 8.01
CA TYR A 57 10.26 23.36 9.20
C TYR A 57 10.03 21.83 9.18
N GLU A 58 9.72 21.25 10.36
CA GLU A 58 9.38 19.83 10.56
C GLU A 58 7.88 19.59 10.41
N ASP A 59 7.48 18.32 10.32
CA ASP A 59 6.10 17.89 10.12
C ASP A 59 5.49 18.41 8.80
N VAL A 60 6.28 18.37 7.72
CA VAL A 60 5.87 18.81 6.38
C VAL A 60 4.85 17.84 5.80
N LYS A 61 3.61 18.30 5.61
CA LYS A 61 2.51 17.46 5.13
C LYS A 61 2.21 17.69 3.65
N PRO A 62 1.87 16.63 2.89
CA PRO A 62 1.50 16.77 1.48
C PRO A 62 0.35 17.76 1.24
N ILE A 63 -0.66 17.77 2.12
CA ILE A 63 -1.84 18.64 1.98
C ILE A 63 -1.53 20.14 2.03
N ASP A 64 -0.40 20.53 2.62
CA ASP A 64 0.00 21.93 2.74
C ASP A 64 0.71 22.46 1.48
N HIS A 65 1.10 21.57 0.55
CA HIS A 65 1.90 21.88 -0.63
C HIS A 65 1.25 21.39 -1.93
N THR A 66 1.51 22.11 -3.01
CA THR A 66 1.12 21.67 -4.35
C THR A 66 2.04 20.56 -4.86
N TYR A 67 1.54 19.75 -5.78
CA TYR A 67 2.36 18.73 -6.43
C TYR A 67 3.64 19.33 -7.07
N ALA A 68 3.54 20.50 -7.66
CA ALA A 68 4.69 21.16 -8.28
C ALA A 68 5.79 21.48 -7.25
N GLU A 69 5.42 21.92 -6.03
CA GLU A 69 6.37 22.15 -4.94
C GLU A 69 6.99 20.84 -4.44
N LEU A 70 6.18 19.78 -4.31
CA LEU A 70 6.65 18.47 -3.87
C LEU A 70 7.59 17.80 -4.89
N ARG A 71 7.45 18.10 -6.16
CA ARG A 71 8.35 17.64 -7.25
C ARG A 71 9.77 18.18 -7.12
N GLU A 72 10.01 19.23 -6.35
CA GLU A 72 11.34 19.76 -6.10
C GLU A 72 12.14 18.95 -5.05
N LEU A 73 11.47 18.06 -4.33
CA LEU A 73 12.07 17.25 -3.27
C LEU A 73 12.77 15.99 -3.82
N ASN A 74 13.76 15.54 -3.07
CA ASN A 74 14.45 14.27 -3.25
C ASN A 74 13.81 13.20 -2.37
N PHE A 75 13.04 12.29 -2.95
CA PHE A 75 12.38 11.16 -2.25
C PHE A 75 13.34 10.00 -1.97
N GLY A 76 14.57 10.08 -2.40
CA GLY A 76 15.64 9.13 -2.05
C GLY A 76 16.63 9.63 -1.00
N GLU A 77 16.40 10.81 -0.38
CA GLU A 77 17.35 11.50 0.51
C GLU A 77 17.87 10.61 1.63
N ASN A 78 16.98 9.89 2.29
CA ASN A 78 17.28 9.08 3.46
C ASN A 78 17.29 7.57 3.18
N PHE A 79 17.20 7.16 1.93
CA PHE A 79 17.33 5.75 1.56
C PHE A 79 18.74 5.23 1.87
N GLN A 80 18.81 4.17 2.67
CA GLN A 80 20.04 3.46 2.97
C GLN A 80 20.10 2.16 2.18
N ALA A 81 21.12 2.00 1.34
CA ALA A 81 21.38 0.77 0.62
C ALA A 81 21.90 -0.34 1.55
N GLU A 82 21.89 -1.60 1.09
CA GLU A 82 22.34 -2.77 1.87
C GLU A 82 23.78 -2.65 2.37
N ASP A 83 24.65 -1.97 1.60
CA ASP A 83 26.05 -1.71 2.00
C ASP A 83 26.20 -0.60 3.04
N GLY A 84 25.08 -0.03 3.52
CA GLY A 84 25.02 1.07 4.46
C GLY A 84 25.25 2.46 3.86
N SER A 85 25.46 2.56 2.55
CA SER A 85 25.61 3.86 1.86
C SER A 85 24.26 4.58 1.69
N TYR A 86 24.34 5.87 1.38
CA TYR A 86 23.17 6.71 1.04
C TYR A 86 23.35 7.27 -0.37
N PRO A 87 23.06 6.49 -1.41
CA PRO A 87 23.45 6.79 -2.79
C PRO A 87 22.79 8.06 -3.35
N TYR A 88 21.64 8.46 -2.81
CA TYR A 88 20.87 9.60 -3.31
C TYR A 88 20.90 10.82 -2.38
N ARG A 89 21.57 10.72 -1.23
CA ARG A 89 21.65 11.81 -0.24
C ARG A 89 22.36 13.02 -0.81
N GLY A 90 21.78 14.22 -0.56
CA GLY A 90 22.36 15.50 -0.96
C GLY A 90 22.14 15.85 -2.44
N LEU A 91 21.36 15.07 -3.21
CA LEU A 91 20.94 15.49 -4.54
C LEU A 91 19.94 16.66 -4.43
N ARG A 92 20.15 17.72 -5.23
CA ARG A 92 19.31 18.94 -5.20
C ARG A 92 19.07 19.47 -6.61
N GLY A 93 17.90 20.09 -6.83
CA GLY A 93 17.53 20.71 -8.09
C GLY A 93 17.62 19.74 -9.27
N ASP A 94 18.27 20.13 -10.34
CA ASP A 94 18.40 19.31 -11.58
C ASP A 94 19.22 18.02 -11.41
N LYS A 95 19.90 17.87 -10.25
CA LYS A 95 20.63 16.63 -9.95
C LYS A 95 19.75 15.54 -9.38
N ILE A 96 18.51 15.85 -8.99
CA ILE A 96 17.55 14.85 -8.54
C ILE A 96 17.00 14.16 -9.79
N PRO A 97 17.20 12.83 -9.96
CA PRO A 97 16.60 12.08 -11.05
C PRO A 97 15.06 12.17 -11.02
N GLY A 98 14.43 12.12 -12.18
CA GLY A 98 12.98 12.24 -12.30
C GLY A 98 12.19 11.12 -11.58
N ASP A 99 12.78 9.94 -11.50
CA ASP A 99 12.26 8.72 -10.86
C ASP A 99 12.43 8.71 -9.31
N LEU A 100 13.16 9.68 -8.75
CA LEU A 100 13.31 9.93 -7.32
C LEU A 100 12.53 11.17 -6.82
N ARG A 101 11.65 11.71 -7.65
CA ARG A 101 10.76 12.83 -7.28
C ARG A 101 9.39 12.32 -6.88
N ALA A 102 8.55 13.18 -6.30
CA ALA A 102 7.16 12.85 -6.00
C ALA A 102 6.46 12.21 -7.23
N VAL A 103 5.78 11.09 -7.02
CA VAL A 103 5.08 10.33 -8.07
C VAL A 103 3.58 10.57 -7.94
N LEU A 104 2.89 10.83 -9.05
CA LEU A 104 1.42 10.86 -9.11
C LEU A 104 0.86 9.44 -9.26
N LEU A 105 -0.35 9.24 -8.72
CA LEU A 105 -1.13 8.03 -8.94
C LEU A 105 -1.26 7.69 -10.42
N GLU A 106 -1.62 8.68 -11.23
CA GLU A 106 -1.82 8.50 -12.68
C GLU A 106 -0.55 8.04 -13.37
N ASP A 107 0.60 8.65 -13.02
CA ASP A 107 1.90 8.34 -13.64
C ASP A 107 2.36 6.89 -13.32
N VAL A 108 2.19 6.45 -12.08
CA VAL A 108 2.57 5.07 -11.71
C VAL A 108 1.65 4.05 -12.35
N LEU A 109 0.33 4.28 -12.38
CA LEU A 109 -0.61 3.38 -13.02
C LEU A 109 -0.35 3.28 -14.53
N ASP A 110 -0.16 4.42 -15.21
CA ASP A 110 0.13 4.44 -16.65
C ASP A 110 1.44 3.71 -16.97
N LYS A 111 2.46 3.86 -16.12
CA LYS A 111 3.73 3.16 -16.27
C LYS A 111 3.56 1.65 -16.10
N LEU A 112 2.90 1.20 -15.04
CA LEU A 112 2.68 -0.21 -14.74
C LEU A 112 1.82 -0.88 -15.81
N GLU A 113 0.70 -0.28 -16.19
CA GLU A 113 -0.22 -0.83 -17.19
C GLU A 113 0.40 -0.88 -18.61
N SER A 114 1.37 0.01 -18.92
CA SER A 114 2.12 -0.06 -20.16
C SER A 114 3.10 -1.22 -20.23
N HIS A 115 3.53 -1.75 -19.07
CA HIS A 115 4.50 -2.84 -18.97
C HIS A 115 3.83 -4.20 -18.89
N GLY A 116 2.74 -4.34 -18.11
CA GLY A 116 2.08 -5.63 -17.90
C GLY A 116 0.71 -5.47 -17.27
N LYS A 117 0.09 -6.61 -16.96
CA LYS A 117 -1.19 -6.65 -16.26
C LYS A 117 -0.95 -7.05 -14.80
N TYR A 118 -1.19 -6.11 -13.89
CA TYR A 118 -0.99 -6.28 -12.45
C TYR A 118 -2.30 -6.12 -11.68
N SER A 119 -2.33 -6.61 -10.45
CA SER A 119 -3.30 -6.22 -9.44
C SER A 119 -2.67 -5.20 -8.49
N TYR A 120 -3.52 -4.49 -7.74
CA TYR A 120 -3.05 -3.41 -6.89
C TYR A 120 -3.68 -3.48 -5.51
N ILE A 121 -2.92 -3.08 -4.51
CA ILE A 121 -3.39 -2.71 -3.18
C ILE A 121 -3.07 -1.23 -3.03
N ILE A 122 -4.09 -0.41 -2.81
CA ILE A 122 -3.92 1.05 -2.75
C ILE A 122 -4.54 1.57 -1.46
N GLU A 123 -3.72 2.16 -0.60
CA GLU A 123 -4.17 2.74 0.67
C GLU A 123 -4.29 4.26 0.58
N ILE A 124 -5.43 4.83 1.01
CA ILE A 124 -5.54 6.26 1.33
C ILE A 124 -5.22 6.46 2.81
N LYS A 125 -4.16 7.21 3.08
CA LYS A 125 -3.67 7.51 4.44
C LYS A 125 -4.45 8.64 5.12
N ASP A 126 -4.95 9.59 4.32
CA ASP A 126 -5.70 10.74 4.82
C ASP A 126 -7.05 10.33 5.42
N GLY A 127 -7.47 11.05 6.47
CA GLY A 127 -8.79 10.91 7.07
C GLY A 127 -9.70 12.10 6.78
N GLY A 128 -10.95 12.04 7.30
CA GLY A 128 -11.93 13.10 7.19
C GLY A 128 -12.23 13.51 5.75
N GLU A 129 -12.47 14.79 5.52
CA GLU A 129 -12.81 15.33 4.19
C GLU A 129 -11.70 15.13 3.15
N ASN A 130 -10.44 15.15 3.57
CA ASN A 130 -9.30 14.93 2.67
C ASN A 130 -9.26 13.48 2.19
N GLY A 131 -9.47 12.52 3.12
CA GLY A 131 -9.53 11.11 2.76
C GLY A 131 -10.71 10.81 1.83
N MET A 132 -11.91 11.34 2.12
CA MET A 132 -13.09 11.18 1.26
C MET A 132 -12.86 11.75 -0.14
N ARG A 133 -12.25 12.93 -0.24
CA ARG A 133 -11.88 13.55 -1.53
C ARG A 133 -10.82 12.73 -2.26
N GLY A 134 -9.84 12.19 -1.52
CA GLY A 134 -8.84 11.28 -2.09
C GLY A 134 -9.47 10.03 -2.68
N VAL A 135 -10.47 9.46 -2.01
CA VAL A 135 -11.25 8.31 -2.52
C VAL A 135 -11.98 8.66 -3.80
N ASP A 136 -12.66 9.81 -3.87
CA ASP A 136 -13.38 10.22 -5.09
C ASP A 136 -12.43 10.33 -6.29
N ILE A 137 -11.26 10.95 -6.09
CA ILE A 137 -10.23 11.08 -7.13
C ILE A 137 -9.70 9.69 -7.53
N LEU A 138 -9.37 8.83 -6.55
CA LEU A 138 -8.90 7.47 -6.81
C LEU A 138 -9.93 6.67 -7.61
N TYR A 139 -11.19 6.72 -7.18
CA TYR A 139 -12.29 6.02 -7.87
C TYR A 139 -12.40 6.44 -9.34
N ASP A 140 -12.40 7.74 -9.61
CA ASP A 140 -12.50 8.27 -10.97
C ASP A 140 -11.32 7.81 -11.84
N VAL A 141 -10.08 7.89 -11.29
CA VAL A 141 -8.86 7.44 -11.98
C VAL A 141 -8.93 5.94 -12.30
N LEU A 142 -9.36 5.10 -11.36
CA LEU A 142 -9.48 3.66 -11.56
C LEU A 142 -10.59 3.30 -12.56
N LYS A 143 -11.72 3.98 -12.48
CA LYS A 143 -12.85 3.77 -13.37
C LYS A 143 -12.53 4.13 -14.82
N GLU A 144 -11.88 5.27 -15.05
CA GLU A 144 -11.44 5.69 -16.38
C GLU A 144 -10.46 4.71 -17.02
N ARG A 145 -9.63 4.04 -16.21
CA ARG A 145 -8.66 3.03 -16.65
C ARG A 145 -9.20 1.59 -16.68
N GLY A 146 -10.44 1.37 -16.22
CA GLY A 146 -11.03 0.03 -16.13
C GLY A 146 -10.30 -0.87 -15.14
N LEU A 147 -9.84 -0.33 -14.00
CA LEU A 147 -9.04 -1.01 -12.99
C LEU A 147 -9.80 -1.40 -11.72
N LEU A 148 -11.08 -1.05 -11.58
CA LEU A 148 -11.86 -1.30 -10.35
C LEU A 148 -11.88 -2.76 -9.91
N ASP A 149 -11.82 -3.70 -10.84
CA ASP A 149 -11.81 -5.15 -10.57
C ASP A 149 -10.42 -5.73 -10.24
N ARG A 150 -9.36 -4.90 -10.32
CA ARG A 150 -7.98 -5.29 -10.07
C ARG A 150 -7.33 -4.54 -8.90
N VAL A 151 -8.10 -3.73 -8.19
CA VAL A 151 -7.63 -2.95 -7.04
C VAL A 151 -8.38 -3.37 -5.79
N ILE A 152 -7.64 -3.63 -4.72
CA ILE A 152 -8.18 -3.68 -3.36
C ILE A 152 -7.83 -2.36 -2.68
N PHE A 153 -8.85 -1.56 -2.39
CA PHE A 153 -8.71 -0.33 -1.62
C PHE A 153 -8.52 -0.62 -0.14
N GLY A 154 -7.61 0.11 0.51
CA GLY A 154 -7.37 0.05 1.95
C GLY A 154 -7.41 1.43 2.60
N THR A 155 -7.79 1.46 3.88
CA THR A 155 -7.62 2.61 4.77
C THR A 155 -7.80 2.19 6.22
N PHE A 156 -7.08 2.86 7.13
CA PHE A 156 -7.26 2.71 8.57
C PHE A 156 -8.28 3.70 9.16
N LYS A 157 -8.85 4.58 8.33
CA LYS A 157 -9.81 5.62 8.75
C LYS A 157 -11.23 5.10 8.58
N GLY A 158 -11.90 4.81 9.71
CA GLY A 158 -13.25 4.20 9.72
C GLY A 158 -14.29 5.02 8.96
N GLU A 159 -14.25 6.35 9.09
CA GLU A 159 -15.15 7.26 8.38
C GLU A 159 -14.93 7.24 6.85
N VAL A 160 -13.70 6.99 6.40
CA VAL A 160 -13.40 6.83 4.97
C VAL A 160 -13.91 5.48 4.46
N THR A 161 -13.80 4.41 5.28
CA THR A 161 -14.38 3.09 4.97
C THR A 161 -15.90 3.20 4.78
N GLU A 162 -16.59 3.87 5.70
CA GLU A 162 -18.04 4.09 5.64
C GLU A 162 -18.42 4.92 4.39
N TYR A 163 -17.62 5.92 4.06
CA TYR A 163 -17.81 6.74 2.85
C TYR A 163 -17.72 5.91 1.57
N VAL A 164 -16.72 5.03 1.45
CA VAL A 164 -16.57 4.11 0.31
C VAL A 164 -17.79 3.23 0.17
N ASP A 165 -18.27 2.62 1.26
CA ASP A 165 -19.45 1.75 1.25
C ASP A 165 -20.72 2.47 0.79
N GLU A 166 -20.83 3.78 1.06
CA GLU A 166 -21.99 4.58 0.68
C GLU A 166 -21.90 5.12 -0.75
N LYS A 167 -20.73 5.65 -1.14
CA LYS A 167 -20.57 6.39 -2.40
C LYS A 167 -20.03 5.56 -3.55
N HIS A 168 -19.19 4.57 -3.26
CA HIS A 168 -18.49 3.75 -4.24
C HIS A 168 -18.63 2.24 -3.93
N PRO A 169 -19.86 1.71 -3.83
CA PRO A 169 -20.11 0.31 -3.39
C PRO A 169 -19.58 -0.73 -4.38
N ASP A 170 -19.21 -0.35 -5.58
CA ASP A 170 -18.55 -1.19 -6.60
C ASP A 170 -17.01 -1.22 -6.49
N MET A 171 -16.44 -0.49 -5.53
CA MET A 171 -15.01 -0.51 -5.24
C MET A 171 -14.68 -1.66 -4.31
N LEU A 172 -13.82 -2.60 -4.75
CA LEU A 172 -13.34 -3.68 -3.89
C LEU A 172 -12.46 -3.11 -2.78
N ARG A 173 -12.71 -3.47 -1.54
CA ARG A 173 -11.95 -2.99 -0.39
C ARG A 173 -11.54 -4.06 0.60
N SER A 174 -10.54 -3.75 1.39
CA SER A 174 -10.17 -4.52 2.58
C SER A 174 -11.09 -4.20 3.77
N ALA A 175 -11.08 -5.11 4.75
CA ALA A 175 -11.79 -4.91 6.00
C ALA A 175 -11.18 -3.77 6.81
N GLY A 176 -12.01 -2.88 7.35
CA GLY A 176 -11.60 -1.88 8.32
C GLY A 176 -11.26 -2.51 9.68
N VAL A 177 -10.57 -1.76 10.55
CA VAL A 177 -10.10 -2.27 11.86
C VAL A 177 -11.22 -2.90 12.70
N SER A 178 -12.39 -2.27 12.77
CA SER A 178 -13.54 -2.79 13.51
C SER A 178 -14.10 -4.08 12.91
N GLU A 179 -14.06 -4.21 11.59
CA GLU A 179 -14.49 -5.41 10.87
C GLU A 179 -13.51 -6.56 11.09
N VAL A 180 -12.20 -6.30 11.05
CA VAL A 180 -11.15 -7.29 11.39
C VAL A 180 -11.35 -7.83 12.80
N LEU A 181 -11.64 -6.97 13.79
CA LEU A 181 -11.88 -7.40 15.17
C LEU A 181 -13.13 -8.28 15.30
N LYS A 182 -14.22 -7.92 14.64
CA LYS A 182 -15.46 -8.73 14.60
C LYS A 182 -15.21 -10.07 13.92
N PHE A 183 -14.52 -10.06 12.76
CA PHE A 183 -14.15 -11.25 12.03
C PHE A 183 -13.29 -12.18 12.89
N TYR A 184 -12.25 -11.66 13.55
CA TYR A 184 -11.38 -12.43 14.43
C TYR A 184 -12.14 -13.08 15.58
N GLY A 185 -13.01 -12.33 16.25
CA GLY A 185 -13.86 -12.87 17.32
C GLY A 185 -14.77 -14.01 16.83
N ALA A 186 -15.41 -13.83 15.68
CA ALA A 186 -16.26 -14.85 15.06
C ALA A 186 -15.44 -16.09 14.67
N ALA A 187 -14.27 -15.92 14.08
CA ALA A 187 -13.38 -17.03 13.70
C ALA A 187 -12.89 -17.82 14.92
N LEU A 188 -12.53 -17.15 16.01
CA LEU A 188 -12.12 -17.83 17.26
C LEU A 188 -13.22 -18.70 17.85
N LEU A 189 -14.44 -18.21 17.86
CA LEU A 189 -15.62 -18.87 18.41
C LEU A 189 -16.32 -19.80 17.39
N ASN A 190 -15.82 -19.84 16.15
CA ASN A 190 -16.42 -20.58 15.03
C ASN A 190 -17.91 -20.26 14.81
N LEU A 191 -18.26 -18.96 14.95
CA LEU A 191 -19.60 -18.44 14.67
C LEU A 191 -19.79 -18.30 13.15
N ASN A 192 -21.04 -18.31 12.69
CA ASN A 192 -21.30 -17.93 11.30
C ASN A 192 -21.37 -16.41 11.17
N LEU A 193 -20.76 -15.89 10.10
CA LEU A 193 -20.95 -14.50 9.69
C LEU A 193 -22.24 -14.38 8.88
N ASP A 194 -22.87 -13.22 9.00
CA ASP A 194 -23.95 -12.83 8.12
C ASP A 194 -23.34 -12.33 6.81
N GLU A 195 -23.46 -13.12 5.74
CA GLU A 195 -22.84 -12.85 4.44
C GLU A 195 -23.33 -11.52 3.83
N ASP A 196 -24.60 -11.16 4.06
CA ASP A 196 -25.17 -9.89 3.58
C ASP A 196 -24.54 -8.66 4.26
N SER A 197 -23.90 -8.86 5.41
CA SER A 197 -23.20 -7.79 6.15
C SER A 197 -21.72 -7.62 5.76
N ILE A 198 -21.16 -8.55 4.99
CA ILE A 198 -19.76 -8.51 4.55
C ILE A 198 -19.64 -7.58 3.33
N LYS A 199 -18.94 -6.46 3.52
CA LYS A 199 -18.71 -5.46 2.48
C LYS A 199 -17.27 -5.40 1.99
N TYR A 200 -16.41 -6.29 2.47
CA TYR A 200 -14.98 -6.34 2.14
C TYR A 200 -14.62 -7.64 1.46
N SER A 201 -13.68 -7.57 0.53
CA SER A 201 -13.18 -8.72 -0.25
C SER A 201 -11.88 -9.29 0.29
N ALA A 202 -11.18 -8.56 1.15
CA ALA A 202 -9.89 -8.97 1.69
C ALA A 202 -9.72 -8.56 3.15
N LEU A 203 -8.92 -9.35 3.87
CA LEU A 203 -8.31 -8.99 5.14
C LEU A 203 -6.86 -8.60 4.87
N GLN A 204 -6.51 -7.33 5.06
CA GLN A 204 -5.13 -6.84 5.04
C GLN A 204 -4.66 -6.69 6.47
N ILE A 205 -3.93 -7.68 6.98
CA ILE A 205 -3.67 -7.85 8.41
C ILE A 205 -2.21 -8.22 8.70
N PRO A 206 -1.67 -7.79 9.86
CA PRO A 206 -0.39 -8.30 10.33
C PRO A 206 -0.53 -9.77 10.77
N ALA A 207 0.51 -10.57 10.58
CA ALA A 207 0.48 -11.97 11.02
C ALA A 207 0.34 -12.09 12.56
N ASN A 208 0.96 -11.17 13.30
CA ASN A 208 0.93 -11.10 14.76
C ASN A 208 0.73 -9.67 15.25
N GLN A 209 -0.22 -9.46 16.15
CA GLN A 209 -0.50 -8.17 16.79
C GLN A 209 -0.33 -8.29 18.31
N TYR A 210 0.52 -7.44 18.91
CA TYR A 210 0.71 -7.31 20.36
C TYR A 210 0.94 -8.61 21.13
N ARG A 211 1.63 -9.62 20.54
CA ARG A 211 1.88 -10.95 21.13
C ARG A 211 0.65 -11.75 21.58
N VAL A 212 -0.53 -11.18 21.53
CA VAL A 212 -1.79 -11.76 22.03
C VAL A 212 -2.74 -12.16 20.90
N VAL A 213 -2.79 -11.38 19.83
CA VAL A 213 -3.66 -11.63 18.68
C VAL A 213 -2.84 -12.29 17.57
N ARG A 214 -3.10 -13.58 17.34
CA ARG A 214 -2.45 -14.35 16.28
C ARG A 214 -3.38 -14.45 15.09
N LEU A 215 -3.17 -13.58 14.10
CA LEU A 215 -3.94 -13.55 12.86
C LEU A 215 -3.34 -14.48 11.79
N GLY A 216 -2.02 -14.69 11.79
CA GLY A 216 -1.31 -15.57 10.88
C GLY A 216 -1.49 -17.06 11.23
N THR A 217 -2.69 -17.58 11.17
CA THR A 217 -2.99 -18.98 11.46
C THR A 217 -3.87 -19.59 10.38
N LYS A 218 -3.68 -20.89 10.12
CA LYS A 218 -4.52 -21.65 9.18
C LYS A 218 -6.01 -21.52 9.50
N LYS A 219 -6.37 -21.44 10.78
CA LYS A 219 -7.76 -21.26 11.22
C LYS A 219 -8.37 -19.95 10.67
N ILE A 220 -7.61 -18.84 10.70
CA ILE A 220 -8.07 -17.54 10.20
C ILE A 220 -8.20 -17.59 8.69
N VAL A 221 -7.22 -18.15 7.99
CA VAL A 221 -7.25 -18.30 6.52
C VAL A 221 -8.43 -19.19 6.08
N ASP A 222 -8.56 -20.38 6.66
CA ASP A 222 -9.67 -21.31 6.32
C ASP A 222 -11.03 -20.69 6.63
N TYR A 223 -11.13 -19.88 7.70
CA TYR A 223 -12.37 -19.23 8.05
C TYR A 223 -12.71 -18.09 7.07
N ALA A 224 -11.72 -17.31 6.60
CA ALA A 224 -11.90 -16.29 5.59
C ALA A 224 -12.34 -16.89 4.24
N HIS A 225 -11.69 -17.97 3.83
CA HIS A 225 -11.99 -18.64 2.57
C HIS A 225 -13.43 -19.23 2.53
N ARG A 226 -14.05 -19.58 3.67
CA ARG A 226 -15.46 -19.97 3.71
C ARG A 226 -16.41 -18.89 3.21
N TYR A 227 -16.00 -17.62 3.35
CA TYR A 227 -16.79 -16.44 2.96
C TYR A 227 -16.21 -15.76 1.71
N ASN A 228 -15.32 -16.44 0.97
CA ASN A 228 -14.65 -15.91 -0.22
C ASN A 228 -13.90 -14.60 0.05
N ILE A 229 -13.28 -14.49 1.23
CA ILE A 229 -12.48 -13.35 1.65
C ILE A 229 -11.00 -13.72 1.52
N ALA A 230 -10.23 -12.93 0.77
CA ALA A 230 -8.79 -13.10 0.62
C ALA A 230 -8.06 -12.66 1.91
N VAL A 231 -6.94 -13.32 2.24
CA VAL A 231 -6.09 -12.96 3.39
C VAL A 231 -4.72 -12.53 2.89
N GLN A 232 -4.38 -11.26 3.13
CA GLN A 232 -3.18 -10.60 2.67
C GLN A 232 -2.39 -10.11 3.89
N TYR A 233 -1.17 -10.62 4.05
CA TYR A 233 -0.32 -10.30 5.21
C TYR A 233 0.72 -9.23 4.90
N TRP A 234 0.89 -8.26 5.81
CA TRP A 234 1.83 -7.14 5.72
C TRP A 234 2.54 -6.86 7.05
N THR A 235 3.70 -6.23 7.09
CA THR A 235 4.74 -6.30 6.07
C THR A 235 5.66 -7.43 6.49
N ILE A 236 5.83 -8.44 5.66
CA ILE A 236 6.52 -9.68 6.00
C ILE A 236 7.84 -9.75 5.22
N ASN A 237 8.95 -9.60 5.92
CA ASN A 237 10.30 -9.63 5.34
C ASN A 237 11.14 -10.83 5.82
N ASP A 238 10.67 -11.52 6.86
CA ASP A 238 11.34 -12.71 7.40
C ASP A 238 11.06 -13.94 6.53
N PRO A 239 12.09 -14.62 5.99
CA PRO A 239 11.93 -15.77 5.10
C PRO A 239 11.12 -16.92 5.70
N ASP A 240 11.36 -17.27 6.97
CA ASP A 240 10.66 -18.37 7.64
C ASP A 240 9.17 -18.02 7.83
N GLU A 241 8.87 -16.75 8.07
CA GLU A 241 7.49 -16.28 8.21
C GLU A 241 6.77 -16.21 6.84
N ILE A 242 7.47 -15.85 5.76
CA ILE A 242 6.94 -15.91 4.40
C ILE A 242 6.54 -17.35 4.04
N GLU A 243 7.45 -18.32 4.24
CA GLU A 243 7.20 -19.73 3.99
C GLU A 243 5.99 -20.22 4.82
N ARG A 244 6.00 -19.94 6.10
CA ARG A 244 4.93 -20.33 7.02
C ARG A 244 3.55 -19.79 6.61
N LEU A 245 3.48 -18.52 6.20
CA LEU A 245 2.22 -17.90 5.77
C LEU A 245 1.74 -18.44 4.42
N ASN A 246 2.66 -18.72 3.51
CA ASN A 246 2.37 -19.40 2.25
C ASN A 246 1.78 -20.80 2.50
N ASP A 247 2.40 -21.58 3.40
CA ASP A 247 1.96 -22.95 3.74
C ASP A 247 0.56 -23.01 4.36
N ILE A 248 0.15 -22.00 5.11
CA ILE A 248 -1.20 -21.95 5.67
C ILE A 248 -2.25 -21.43 4.68
N GLY A 249 -1.84 -21.04 3.45
CA GLY A 249 -2.72 -20.66 2.36
C GLY A 249 -3.04 -19.15 2.31
N ALA A 250 -2.11 -18.28 2.72
CA ALA A 250 -2.25 -16.84 2.49
C ALA A 250 -2.43 -16.52 1.00
N ASP A 251 -3.33 -15.60 0.67
CA ASP A 251 -3.61 -15.22 -0.72
C ASP A 251 -2.59 -14.22 -1.27
N ALA A 252 -2.01 -13.39 -0.39
CA ALA A 252 -0.90 -12.51 -0.74
C ALA A 252 0.01 -12.22 0.46
N ILE A 253 1.27 -11.95 0.17
CA ILE A 253 2.28 -11.48 1.11
C ILE A 253 2.85 -10.18 0.59
N ILE A 254 2.69 -9.11 1.37
CA ILE A 254 3.25 -7.79 1.10
C ILE A 254 4.62 -7.73 1.77
N SER A 255 5.68 -7.51 0.97
CA SER A 255 7.06 -7.55 1.41
C SER A 255 7.89 -6.43 0.78
N ASP A 256 8.83 -5.87 1.55
CA ASP A 256 9.84 -4.94 1.05
C ASP A 256 10.98 -5.65 0.31
N THR A 257 11.02 -6.99 0.37
CA THR A 257 12.04 -7.84 -0.24
C THR A 257 11.40 -8.82 -1.22
N PRO A 258 10.82 -8.32 -2.34
CA PRO A 258 10.05 -9.15 -3.27
C PRO A 258 10.89 -10.25 -3.95
N ASP A 259 12.18 -10.05 -4.09
CA ASP A 259 13.12 -11.04 -4.62
C ASP A 259 13.28 -12.26 -3.71
N ILE A 260 13.27 -12.07 -2.38
CA ILE A 260 13.29 -13.13 -1.39
C ILE A 260 11.93 -13.81 -1.34
N ALA A 261 10.85 -13.02 -1.24
CA ALA A 261 9.49 -13.54 -1.17
C ALA A 261 9.13 -14.40 -2.40
N TYR A 262 9.50 -13.95 -3.60
CA TYR A 262 9.25 -14.69 -4.83
C TYR A 262 9.94 -16.06 -4.85
N LYS A 263 11.20 -16.15 -4.44
CA LYS A 263 11.94 -17.42 -4.40
C LYS A 263 11.26 -18.44 -3.48
N ILE A 264 10.86 -18.00 -2.29
CA ILE A 264 10.20 -18.87 -1.31
C ILE A 264 8.83 -19.36 -1.79
N ILE A 265 8.01 -18.46 -2.37
CA ILE A 265 6.64 -18.81 -2.79
C ILE A 265 6.63 -19.72 -4.03
N LYS A 266 7.67 -19.68 -4.87
CA LYS A 266 7.74 -20.48 -6.11
C LYS A 266 8.43 -21.83 -5.95
N GLU A 267 9.17 -22.05 -4.84
CA GLU A 267 9.73 -23.35 -4.46
C GLU A 267 8.67 -24.27 -3.82
#